data_cb51c49b6cb8477a2d9c2ab96108ae56
#
_entry.id   cb51c49b6cb8477a2d9c2ab96108ae56
#
_cell.length_a   1.000
_cell.length_b   1.000
_cell.length_c   1.000
_cell.angle_alpha   90.00
_cell.angle_beta   90.00
_cell.angle_gamma   90.00
#
_symmetry.space_group_name_H-M   'P 1'
#
loop_
_entity.id
_entity.type
_entity.pdbx_description
1 polymer ?
#
loop_
_entity_poly.entity_id
_entity_poly.type
_entity_poly.pdbx_seq_one_letter_code
_entity_poly.pdbx_strand_id
1 'polypeptide(L)'
;MKKFMAMLLTLVMALSLVACGQKADDTKKDDAADTDDSLVILENVVDWGETEPYRVLVQKGDPKGLLPGINKAIAELTANDGALIKEIENKVASQETYTPDSVSSDLAAADKDAAASDKPVLVMGTSPDYPPYEFFADAAMTEYAGIDVEVGKYIAESMGMELQIESMNFDNLVTSLSNGDFDMVLAACEYTEERALACDFSDPYYTDLPPVILVKAANADKYK
;
A
#
# COMPACT_ATOMS: atom_id res chain seq x y z
N MET A 1 -13.99 22.35 21.75
CA MET A 1 -12.64 22.16 22.31
C MET A 1 -11.95 21.14 21.42
N LYS A 2 -11.34 21.64 20.36
CA LYS A 2 -10.57 20.79 19.40
C LYS A 2 -9.12 21.24 19.52
N LYS A 3 -8.27 20.44 20.10
CA LYS A 3 -6.81 20.53 20.03
C LYS A 3 -6.20 19.21 20.42
N PHE A 4 -5.15 18.83 19.67
CA PHE A 4 -4.22 17.70 19.81
C PHE A 4 -4.68 16.40 19.10
N MET A 5 -4.02 16.07 17.97
CA MET A 5 -2.74 15.38 18.04
C MET A 5 -2.08 15.41 16.65
N ALA A 6 -1.16 16.33 16.44
CA ALA A 6 -0.10 16.17 15.48
C ALA A 6 1.08 15.57 16.25
N MET A 7 1.33 14.28 16.12
CA MET A 7 2.49 13.62 16.71
C MET A 7 3.30 13.02 15.57
N LEU A 8 4.17 13.85 15.04
CA LEU A 8 5.61 13.76 15.04
C LEU A 8 6.16 12.37 14.72
N LEU A 9 6.36 12.08 13.43
CA LEU A 9 7.28 11.04 13.00
C LEU A 9 8.60 11.71 12.62
N THR A 10 9.48 11.93 13.61
CA THR A 10 10.88 12.30 13.36
C THR A 10 11.71 11.04 13.20
N LEU A 11 11.92 10.62 11.96
CA LEU A 11 12.92 9.62 11.63
C LEU A 11 14.30 10.31 11.62
N VAL A 12 15.05 10.18 12.69
CA VAL A 12 16.44 10.62 12.76
C VAL A 12 17.32 9.51 12.20
N MET A 13 17.73 9.64 10.95
CA MET A 13 18.87 8.88 10.44
C MET A 13 20.16 9.62 10.78
N ALA A 14 20.84 9.18 11.82
CA ALA A 14 22.22 9.59 12.13
C ALA A 14 23.20 8.74 11.31
N LEU A 15 23.67 9.26 10.17
CA LEU A 15 24.87 8.73 9.54
C LEU A 15 26.11 9.29 10.23
N SER A 16 26.81 8.44 10.96
CA SER A 16 28.15 8.72 11.49
C SER A 16 29.19 8.59 10.38
N LEU A 17 29.67 9.71 9.87
CA LEU A 17 30.88 9.76 9.03
C LEU A 17 32.11 9.90 9.93
N VAL A 18 32.96 8.87 9.92
CA VAL A 18 34.27 8.90 10.50
C VAL A 18 35.16 9.75 9.58
N ALA A 19 35.58 10.90 10.08
CA ALA A 19 36.56 11.75 9.40
C ALA A 19 37.96 11.28 9.71
N CYS A 20 38.74 10.93 8.69
CA CYS A 20 40.18 10.81 8.77
C CYS A 20 40.80 12.15 8.36
N GLY A 21 41.62 12.74 9.25
CA GLY A 21 42.14 14.08 9.08
C GLY A 21 43.24 14.20 8.05
N GLN A 22 43.29 15.34 7.38
CA GLN A 22 44.51 15.96 6.82
C GLN A 22 44.43 17.47 6.95
N LYS A 23 45.56 18.07 7.33
CA LYS A 23 45.75 19.49 7.63
C LYS A 23 45.78 20.38 6.39
N ALA A 24 45.10 21.48 6.52
CA ALA A 24 45.40 22.87 6.10
C ALA A 24 46.10 23.15 4.75
N ASP A 25 45.45 23.92 3.90
CA ASP A 25 46.02 25.20 3.46
C ASP A 25 44.89 26.19 3.17
N ASP A 26 45.11 27.44 3.56
CA ASP A 26 44.19 28.56 3.47
C ASP A 26 44.04 29.08 2.02
N THR A 27 42.85 29.61 1.75
CA THR A 27 42.42 30.53 0.69
C THR A 27 41.55 29.93 -0.42
N LYS A 28 40.22 29.97 -0.15
CA LYS A 28 39.20 30.58 -1.04
C LYS A 28 37.87 30.54 -0.31
N LYS A 29 37.31 31.73 -0.06
CA LYS A 29 35.89 31.90 0.20
C LYS A 29 35.16 31.59 -1.11
N ASP A 30 34.76 30.35 -1.28
CA ASP A 30 33.65 30.02 -2.16
C ASP A 30 32.38 30.15 -1.31
N ASP A 31 31.47 30.99 -1.74
CA ASP A 31 30.12 31.09 -1.19
C ASP A 31 29.44 29.73 -1.38
N ALA A 32 29.63 28.84 -0.40
CA ALA A 32 28.79 27.66 -0.25
C ALA A 32 27.41 28.22 0.15
N ALA A 33 26.51 28.32 -0.83
CA ALA A 33 25.12 28.50 -0.56
C ALA A 33 24.74 27.40 0.45
N ASP A 34 24.26 27.80 1.61
CA ASP A 34 23.67 26.94 2.63
C ASP A 34 22.47 26.25 1.97
N THR A 35 22.72 25.11 1.33
CA THR A 35 21.66 24.31 0.73
C THR A 35 21.04 23.51 1.84
N ASP A 36 20.02 24.10 2.47
CA ASP A 36 19.12 23.34 3.33
C ASP A 36 18.39 22.31 2.46
N ASP A 37 18.93 21.09 2.47
CA ASP A 37 18.40 19.94 1.74
C ASP A 37 17.21 19.26 2.46
N SER A 38 16.76 19.80 3.60
CA SER A 38 15.58 19.31 4.29
C SER A 38 14.33 19.44 3.40
N LEU A 39 13.43 18.48 3.56
CA LEU A 39 12.15 18.48 2.85
C LEU A 39 11.09 19.17 3.70
N VAL A 40 10.26 19.99 3.06
CA VAL A 40 9.09 20.61 3.67
C VAL A 40 7.84 20.32 2.84
N ILE A 41 6.72 20.17 3.53
CA ILE A 41 5.40 20.04 2.89
C ILE A 41 4.92 21.43 2.50
N LEU A 42 4.49 21.58 1.24
CA LEU A 42 3.77 22.77 0.80
C LEU A 42 2.28 22.57 1.12
N GLU A 43 1.77 23.42 1.99
CA GLU A 43 0.36 23.42 2.34
C GLU A 43 -0.45 24.26 1.33
N ASN A 44 -1.65 23.81 0.99
CA ASN A 44 -2.64 24.55 0.20
C ASN A 44 -2.20 24.99 -1.22
N VAL A 45 -1.22 24.32 -1.81
CA VAL A 45 -0.76 24.63 -3.19
C VAL A 45 -1.64 24.00 -4.25
N VAL A 46 -2.20 22.82 -3.95
CA VAL A 46 -3.09 22.06 -4.83
C VAL A 46 -4.28 21.58 -4.02
N ASP A 47 -5.47 21.77 -4.56
CA ASP A 47 -6.68 21.11 -4.07
C ASP A 47 -6.80 19.77 -4.81
N TRP A 48 -6.51 18.69 -4.10
CA TRP A 48 -6.57 17.33 -4.64
C TRP A 48 -8.00 16.77 -4.67
N GLY A 49 -8.99 17.50 -4.11
CA GLY A 49 -10.33 16.96 -3.89
C GLY A 49 -10.38 15.94 -2.75
N GLU A 50 -11.43 15.12 -2.77
CA GLU A 50 -11.57 14.00 -1.86
C GLU A 50 -10.77 12.81 -2.38
N THR A 51 -10.10 12.08 -1.49
CA THR A 51 -9.37 10.85 -1.84
C THR A 51 -10.38 9.73 -2.05
N GLU A 52 -10.33 9.08 -3.21
CA GLU A 52 -11.15 7.90 -3.47
C GLU A 52 -10.70 6.74 -2.57
N PRO A 53 -11.64 6.04 -1.92
CA PRO A 53 -11.29 4.93 -1.07
C PRO A 53 -10.94 3.66 -1.86
N TYR A 54 -10.09 2.83 -1.28
CA TYR A 54 -9.73 1.53 -1.83
C TYR A 54 -10.82 0.49 -1.59
N ARG A 55 -10.99 -0.39 -2.56
CA ARG A 55 -12.05 -1.40 -2.62
C ARG A 55 -11.50 -2.72 -3.14
N VAL A 56 -12.11 -3.80 -2.70
CA VAL A 56 -11.86 -5.13 -3.30
C VAL A 56 -12.58 -5.21 -4.63
N LEU A 57 -11.90 -5.71 -5.65
CA LEU A 57 -12.50 -5.99 -6.95
C LEU A 57 -12.86 -7.46 -7.04
N VAL A 58 -14.02 -7.76 -7.63
CA VAL A 58 -14.46 -9.10 -8.02
C VAL A 58 -14.87 -9.13 -9.48
N GLN A 59 -14.99 -10.32 -10.08
CA GLN A 59 -15.48 -10.46 -11.44
C GLN A 59 -16.81 -9.75 -11.64
N LYS A 60 -17.00 -9.17 -12.82
CA LYS A 60 -18.25 -8.49 -13.20
C LYS A 60 -19.47 -9.39 -13.04
N GLY A 61 -20.48 -8.88 -12.33
CA GLY A 61 -21.71 -9.62 -12.02
C GLY A 61 -21.57 -10.59 -10.84
N ASP A 62 -20.42 -10.59 -10.16
CA ASP A 62 -20.13 -11.44 -8.98
C ASP A 62 -20.58 -12.91 -9.14
N PRO A 63 -20.09 -13.62 -10.17
CA PRO A 63 -20.62 -14.95 -10.51
C PRO A 63 -20.38 -16.00 -9.42
N LYS A 64 -19.47 -15.75 -8.50
CA LYS A 64 -19.18 -16.63 -7.35
C LYS A 64 -19.93 -16.21 -6.08
N GLY A 65 -20.63 -15.06 -6.08
CA GLY A 65 -21.41 -14.56 -4.94
C GLY A 65 -20.51 -14.16 -3.75
N LEU A 66 -19.33 -13.59 -4.02
CA LEU A 66 -18.34 -13.25 -2.98
C LEU A 66 -18.63 -11.93 -2.28
N LEU A 67 -19.18 -10.94 -3.00
CA LEU A 67 -19.38 -9.59 -2.46
C LEU A 67 -20.13 -9.52 -1.13
N PRO A 68 -21.21 -10.29 -0.89
CA PRO A 68 -21.87 -10.24 0.42
C PRO A 68 -20.97 -10.66 1.58
N GLY A 69 -20.12 -11.68 1.37
CA GLY A 69 -19.15 -12.13 2.37
C GLY A 69 -18.02 -11.12 2.59
N ILE A 70 -17.49 -10.60 1.50
CA ILE A 70 -16.44 -9.56 1.49
C ILE A 70 -16.95 -8.31 2.21
N ASN A 71 -18.12 -7.78 1.85
CA ASN A 71 -18.67 -6.57 2.45
C ASN A 71 -18.99 -6.76 3.94
N LYS A 72 -19.42 -7.96 4.35
CA LYS A 72 -19.58 -8.27 5.76
C LYS A 72 -18.25 -8.20 6.52
N ALA A 73 -17.19 -8.79 5.98
CA ALA A 73 -15.85 -8.72 6.57
C ALA A 73 -15.32 -7.28 6.64
N ILE A 74 -15.53 -6.49 5.58
CA ILE A 74 -15.16 -5.07 5.54
C ILE A 74 -15.93 -4.27 6.60
N ALA A 75 -17.23 -4.51 6.77
CA ALA A 75 -18.02 -3.84 7.80
C ALA A 75 -17.50 -4.14 9.22
N GLU A 76 -16.98 -5.35 9.46
CA GLU A 76 -16.34 -5.71 10.73
C GLU A 76 -14.99 -5.01 10.88
N LEU A 77 -14.16 -4.99 9.83
CA LEU A 77 -12.85 -4.31 9.80
C LEU A 77 -12.95 -2.81 10.08
N THR A 78 -13.94 -2.16 9.48
CA THR A 78 -14.14 -0.71 9.55
C THR A 78 -14.99 -0.27 10.75
N ALA A 79 -15.56 -1.21 11.51
CA ALA A 79 -16.32 -0.92 12.72
C ALA A 79 -15.47 -0.21 13.80
N ASN A 80 -16.13 0.46 14.75
CA ASN A 80 -15.48 1.12 15.88
C ASN A 80 -14.34 2.10 15.47
N ASP A 81 -14.64 2.98 14.54
CA ASP A 81 -13.68 3.95 13.98
C ASP A 81 -12.44 3.28 13.36
N GLY A 82 -12.62 2.11 12.76
CA GLY A 82 -11.55 1.37 12.09
C GLY A 82 -10.50 0.80 13.05
N ALA A 83 -10.91 0.35 14.24
CA ALA A 83 -9.97 -0.17 15.22
C ALA A 83 -9.12 -1.33 14.71
N LEU A 84 -9.73 -2.27 13.95
CA LEU A 84 -8.99 -3.40 13.36
C LEU A 84 -8.06 -2.94 12.21
N ILE A 85 -8.49 -1.97 11.41
CA ILE A 85 -7.61 -1.37 10.38
C ILE A 85 -6.39 -0.73 11.03
N LYS A 86 -6.54 0.00 12.13
CA LYS A 86 -5.41 0.59 12.87
C LYS A 86 -4.46 -0.46 13.47
N GLU A 87 -4.99 -1.60 13.90
CA GLU A 87 -4.15 -2.73 14.32
C GLU A 87 -3.35 -3.30 13.15
N ILE A 88 -3.96 -3.43 11.97
CA ILE A 88 -3.28 -3.83 10.73
C ILE A 88 -2.20 -2.81 10.37
N GLU A 89 -2.50 -1.51 10.34
CA GLU A 89 -1.52 -0.45 10.06
C GLU A 89 -0.30 -0.53 11.00
N ASN A 90 -0.54 -0.70 12.31
CA ASN A 90 0.54 -0.82 13.29
C ASN A 90 1.39 -2.08 13.08
N LYS A 91 0.75 -3.20 12.71
CA LYS A 91 1.46 -4.44 12.37
C LYS A 91 2.34 -4.24 11.15
N VAL A 92 1.78 -3.67 10.08
CA VAL A 92 2.48 -3.43 8.81
C VAL A 92 3.64 -2.45 8.99
N ALA A 93 3.45 -1.37 9.76
CA ALA A 93 4.49 -0.37 10.03
C ALA A 93 5.73 -0.93 10.75
N SER A 94 5.65 -2.13 11.34
CA SER A 94 6.76 -2.82 12.00
C SER A 94 7.48 -3.83 11.11
N GLN A 95 7.03 -4.06 9.89
CA GLN A 95 7.61 -5.04 8.97
C GLN A 95 8.74 -4.44 8.14
N GLU A 96 9.72 -5.26 7.77
CA GLU A 96 10.68 -4.91 6.74
C GLU A 96 9.97 -4.91 5.38
N THR A 97 10.42 -4.06 4.47
CA THR A 97 9.76 -3.84 3.19
C THR A 97 10.72 -4.13 2.05
N TYR A 98 10.35 -5.03 1.18
CA TYR A 98 11.07 -5.38 -0.04
C TYR A 98 10.12 -5.30 -1.23
N THR A 99 10.59 -4.67 -2.30
CA THR A 99 9.84 -4.57 -3.56
C THR A 99 10.70 -5.06 -4.72
N PRO A 100 10.14 -5.77 -5.69
CA PRO A 100 10.89 -6.16 -6.88
C PRO A 100 11.19 -4.92 -7.76
N ASP A 101 12.25 -5.00 -8.56
CA ASP A 101 12.55 -3.97 -9.57
C ASP A 101 11.44 -3.86 -10.64
N SER A 102 10.75 -4.97 -10.88
CA SER A 102 9.57 -5.04 -11.75
C SER A 102 8.72 -6.26 -11.40
N VAL A 103 7.40 -6.11 -11.45
CA VAL A 103 6.46 -7.22 -11.30
C VAL A 103 6.16 -7.83 -12.67
N SER A 104 6.19 -9.17 -12.76
CA SER A 104 5.91 -9.88 -14.00
C SER A 104 4.48 -9.64 -14.50
N SER A 105 4.30 -9.58 -15.83
CA SER A 105 2.98 -9.60 -16.45
C SER A 105 2.34 -11.00 -16.45
N ASP A 106 3.15 -12.04 -16.26
CA ASP A 106 2.67 -13.41 -16.14
C ASP A 106 2.32 -13.69 -14.68
N LEU A 107 1.28 -14.51 -14.45
CA LEU A 107 0.94 -14.98 -13.10
C LEU A 107 2.16 -15.64 -12.47
N ALA A 108 2.52 -15.22 -11.27
CA ALA A 108 3.45 -15.97 -10.47
C ALA A 108 2.83 -17.35 -10.18
N ALA A 109 3.63 -18.42 -10.34
CA ALA A 109 3.15 -19.74 -9.98
C ALA A 109 2.78 -19.71 -8.49
N ALA A 110 1.52 -20.01 -8.21
CA ALA A 110 1.06 -20.13 -6.83
C ALA A 110 1.99 -21.03 -6.02
N ASP A 111 2.30 -20.61 -4.81
CA ASP A 111 3.04 -21.47 -3.87
C ASP A 111 2.13 -22.65 -3.51
N LYS A 112 2.33 -23.78 -4.21
CA LYS A 112 1.46 -24.98 -4.13
C LYS A 112 1.72 -25.80 -2.87
N ASP A 113 2.59 -25.31 -1.99
CA ASP A 113 2.92 -25.94 -0.71
C ASP A 113 2.02 -25.50 0.46
N ALA A 114 0.91 -24.77 0.19
CA ALA A 114 -0.13 -24.61 1.17
C ALA A 114 -0.59 -26.00 1.63
N ALA A 115 -0.42 -26.29 2.90
CA ALA A 115 -0.83 -27.57 3.48
C ALA A 115 -2.29 -27.82 3.08
N ALA A 116 -2.58 -28.98 2.50
CA ALA A 116 -3.90 -29.34 2.03
C ALA A 116 -4.91 -29.19 3.19
N SER A 117 -5.61 -28.06 3.21
CA SER A 117 -6.70 -27.82 4.15
C SER A 117 -8.00 -28.26 3.48
N ASP A 118 -8.95 -28.73 4.28
CA ASP A 118 -10.29 -29.06 3.76
C ASP A 118 -11.15 -27.81 3.48
N LYS A 119 -10.58 -26.59 3.65
CA LYS A 119 -11.29 -25.34 3.42
C LYS A 119 -11.28 -24.96 1.94
N PRO A 120 -12.35 -24.34 1.43
CA PRO A 120 -12.33 -23.76 0.11
C PRO A 120 -11.25 -22.66 0.03
N VAL A 121 -10.63 -22.51 -1.13
CA VAL A 121 -9.59 -21.52 -1.37
C VAL A 121 -10.20 -20.27 -1.95
N LEU A 122 -9.73 -19.10 -1.48
CA LEU A 122 -10.01 -17.77 -2.03
C LEU A 122 -8.72 -17.24 -2.66
N VAL A 123 -8.70 -17.10 -3.98
CA VAL A 123 -7.52 -16.63 -4.71
C VAL A 123 -7.55 -15.12 -4.84
N MET A 124 -6.54 -14.46 -4.26
CA MET A 124 -6.35 -13.01 -4.31
C MET A 124 -5.23 -12.64 -5.27
N GLY A 125 -5.55 -11.79 -6.26
CA GLY A 125 -4.55 -11.14 -7.11
C GLY A 125 -4.04 -9.85 -6.47
N THR A 126 -2.72 -9.58 -6.59
CA THR A 126 -2.08 -8.35 -6.08
C THR A 126 -0.84 -7.98 -6.89
N SER A 127 -0.30 -6.75 -6.67
CA SER A 127 0.96 -6.29 -7.29
C SER A 127 1.93 -5.80 -6.22
N PRO A 128 2.86 -6.66 -5.70
CA PRO A 128 3.60 -6.42 -4.46
C PRO A 128 4.78 -5.44 -4.62
N ASP A 129 4.52 -4.27 -5.19
CA ASP A 129 5.46 -3.17 -5.42
C ASP A 129 4.97 -1.83 -4.84
N TYR A 130 3.89 -1.86 -4.04
CA TYR A 130 3.23 -0.66 -3.54
C TYR A 130 3.09 -0.64 -1.99
N PRO A 131 4.18 -0.50 -1.23
CA PRO A 131 4.09 -0.37 0.23
C PRO A 131 3.40 0.95 0.63
N PRO A 132 2.64 0.97 1.71
CA PRO A 132 2.45 -0.09 2.73
C PRO A 132 1.31 -1.07 2.42
N TYR A 133 0.74 -1.07 1.22
CA TYR A 133 -0.46 -1.84 0.88
C TYR A 133 -0.12 -3.28 0.50
N GLU A 134 0.80 -3.48 -0.44
CA GLU A 134 1.27 -4.78 -0.89
C GLU A 134 2.77 -4.76 -1.21
N PHE A 135 3.51 -5.64 -0.56
CA PHE A 135 4.96 -5.77 -0.68
C PHE A 135 5.42 -7.12 -0.14
N PHE A 136 6.73 -7.38 -0.14
CA PHE A 136 7.30 -8.56 0.49
C PHE A 136 7.92 -8.23 1.84
N ALA A 137 7.71 -9.07 2.85
CA ALA A 137 8.29 -8.93 4.19
C ALA A 137 9.71 -9.52 4.29
N ASP A 138 10.19 -10.19 3.25
CA ASP A 138 11.49 -10.85 3.22
C ASP A 138 12.27 -10.54 1.94
N ALA A 139 13.61 -10.54 2.04
CA ALA A 139 14.50 -10.25 0.92
C ALA A 139 14.50 -11.35 -0.17
N ALA A 140 13.99 -12.54 0.12
CA ALA A 140 13.80 -13.61 -0.86
C ALA A 140 12.50 -13.43 -1.67
N MET A 141 11.65 -12.44 -1.27
CA MET A 141 10.36 -12.13 -1.91
C MET A 141 9.42 -13.35 -1.95
N THR A 142 9.31 -14.02 -0.81
CA THR A 142 8.46 -15.21 -0.65
C THR A 142 7.28 -14.99 0.27
N GLU A 143 7.34 -13.98 1.16
CA GLU A 143 6.30 -13.67 2.12
C GLU A 143 5.61 -12.35 1.76
N TYR A 144 4.35 -12.43 1.33
CA TYR A 144 3.52 -11.26 1.08
C TYR A 144 3.11 -10.57 2.37
N ALA A 145 3.17 -9.24 2.37
CA ALA A 145 2.83 -8.39 3.49
C ALA A 145 2.16 -7.09 2.99
N GLY A 146 1.59 -6.34 3.92
CA GLY A 146 0.94 -5.07 3.64
C GLY A 146 -0.51 -5.03 4.11
N ILE A 147 -1.11 -3.84 4.05
CA ILE A 147 -2.49 -3.60 4.50
C ILE A 147 -3.45 -4.48 3.71
N ASP A 148 -3.32 -4.51 2.39
CA ASP A 148 -4.19 -5.27 1.49
C ASP A 148 -4.06 -6.79 1.72
N VAL A 149 -2.84 -7.24 1.97
CA VAL A 149 -2.58 -8.65 2.31
C VAL A 149 -3.27 -9.03 3.63
N GLU A 150 -3.19 -8.18 4.65
CA GLU A 150 -3.84 -8.45 5.94
C GLU A 150 -5.37 -8.35 5.85
N VAL A 151 -5.88 -7.40 5.06
CA VAL A 151 -7.32 -7.30 4.75
C VAL A 151 -7.79 -8.56 4.01
N GLY A 152 -7.03 -9.03 3.01
CA GLY A 152 -7.33 -10.27 2.29
C GLY A 152 -7.37 -11.49 3.18
N LYS A 153 -6.39 -11.62 4.11
CA LYS A 153 -6.37 -12.68 5.15
C LYS A 153 -7.61 -12.64 6.03
N TYR A 154 -7.99 -11.45 6.50
CA TYR A 154 -9.17 -11.28 7.33
C TYR A 154 -10.47 -11.66 6.59
N ILE A 155 -10.61 -11.25 5.32
CA ILE A 155 -11.75 -11.59 4.48
C ILE A 155 -11.86 -13.11 4.34
N ALA A 156 -10.78 -13.78 3.94
CA ALA A 156 -10.77 -15.23 3.77
C ALA A 156 -11.13 -15.96 5.07
N GLU A 157 -10.55 -15.56 6.21
CA GLU A 157 -10.85 -16.14 7.52
C GLU A 157 -12.32 -15.93 7.92
N SER A 158 -12.86 -14.71 7.75
CA SER A 158 -14.25 -14.39 8.03
C SER A 158 -15.24 -15.21 7.21
N MET A 159 -14.84 -15.58 5.97
CA MET A 159 -15.63 -16.42 5.07
C MET A 159 -15.37 -17.92 5.30
N GLY A 160 -14.47 -18.29 6.21
CA GLY A 160 -14.10 -19.69 6.46
C GLY A 160 -13.30 -20.33 5.33
N MET A 161 -12.63 -19.51 4.51
CA MET A 161 -11.81 -19.92 3.38
C MET A 161 -10.32 -19.84 3.71
N GLU A 162 -9.47 -20.42 2.88
CA GLU A 162 -8.02 -20.27 2.91
C GLU A 162 -7.61 -19.26 1.86
N LEU A 163 -6.76 -18.27 2.21
CA LEU A 163 -6.27 -17.31 1.26
C LEU A 163 -5.08 -17.87 0.48
N GLN A 164 -5.17 -17.84 -0.83
CA GLN A 164 -4.04 -18.02 -1.74
C GLN A 164 -3.75 -16.66 -2.41
N ILE A 165 -2.49 -16.22 -2.37
CA ILE A 165 -2.09 -14.96 -2.98
C ILE A 165 -1.30 -15.25 -4.26
N GLU A 166 -1.69 -14.60 -5.33
CA GLU A 166 -0.98 -14.63 -6.60
C GLU A 166 -0.63 -13.20 -7.02
N SER A 167 0.58 -13.00 -7.51
CA SER A 167 1.04 -11.67 -7.91
C SER A 167 1.24 -11.56 -9.40
N MET A 168 0.93 -10.36 -9.91
CA MET A 168 1.26 -9.95 -11.26
C MET A 168 1.35 -8.42 -11.32
N ASN A 169 1.83 -7.90 -12.45
CA ASN A 169 1.85 -6.47 -12.70
C ASN A 169 0.44 -5.85 -12.59
N PHE A 170 0.35 -4.69 -11.94
CA PHE A 170 -0.89 -3.99 -11.65
C PHE A 170 -1.80 -3.81 -12.88
N ASP A 171 -1.23 -3.43 -14.03
CA ASP A 171 -1.99 -3.15 -15.26
C ASP A 171 -2.75 -4.38 -15.80
N ASN A 172 -2.34 -5.59 -15.40
CA ASN A 172 -2.94 -6.83 -15.85
C ASN A 172 -3.99 -7.41 -14.88
N LEU A 173 -4.04 -6.91 -13.63
CA LEU A 173 -4.90 -7.47 -12.58
C LEU A 173 -6.38 -7.51 -12.97
N VAL A 174 -6.93 -6.42 -13.50
CA VAL A 174 -8.35 -6.35 -13.89
C VAL A 174 -8.66 -7.30 -15.04
N THR A 175 -7.75 -7.44 -16.00
CA THR A 175 -7.92 -8.37 -17.12
C THR A 175 -7.91 -9.83 -16.65
N SER A 176 -6.95 -10.20 -15.80
CA SER A 176 -6.87 -11.55 -15.24
C SER A 176 -8.05 -11.87 -14.31
N LEU A 177 -8.51 -10.90 -13.52
CA LEU A 177 -9.74 -11.04 -12.74
C LEU A 177 -10.94 -11.34 -13.65
N SER A 178 -11.08 -10.62 -14.76
CA SER A 178 -12.17 -10.82 -15.73
C SER A 178 -12.11 -12.20 -16.39
N ASN A 179 -10.90 -12.75 -16.60
CA ASN A 179 -10.67 -14.10 -17.11
C ASN A 179 -10.97 -15.19 -16.08
N GLY A 180 -11.07 -14.84 -14.80
CA GLY A 180 -11.30 -15.79 -13.70
C GLY A 180 -10.02 -16.42 -13.14
N ASP A 181 -8.86 -15.82 -13.39
CA ASP A 181 -7.58 -16.26 -12.83
C ASP A 181 -7.54 -16.03 -11.32
N PHE A 182 -8.28 -15.01 -10.83
CA PHE A 182 -8.46 -14.66 -9.42
C PHE A 182 -9.93 -14.70 -9.02
N ASP A 183 -10.18 -14.81 -7.73
CA ASP A 183 -11.49 -14.62 -7.11
C ASP A 183 -11.75 -13.17 -6.75
N MET A 184 -10.71 -12.51 -6.28
CA MET A 184 -10.72 -11.09 -5.91
C MET A 184 -9.36 -10.45 -6.18
N VAL A 185 -9.34 -9.11 -6.25
CA VAL A 185 -8.11 -8.31 -6.32
C VAL A 185 -8.10 -7.30 -5.18
N LEU A 186 -6.99 -7.24 -4.45
CA LEU A 186 -6.60 -6.17 -3.54
C LEU A 186 -5.22 -5.67 -3.97
N ALA A 187 -5.15 -4.41 -4.36
CA ALA A 187 -3.95 -3.73 -4.82
C ALA A 187 -4.16 -2.21 -4.76
N ALA A 188 -4.56 -1.69 -3.60
CA ALA A 188 -4.91 -0.28 -3.37
C ALA A 188 -5.82 0.29 -4.48
N CYS A 189 -6.82 -0.50 -4.90
CA CYS A 189 -7.64 -0.19 -6.05
C CYS A 189 -8.76 0.80 -5.71
N GLU A 190 -8.72 1.97 -6.33
CA GLU A 190 -9.80 2.95 -6.32
C GLU A 190 -10.90 2.58 -7.34
N TYR A 191 -12.12 3.07 -7.09
CA TYR A 191 -13.19 3.01 -8.09
C TYR A 191 -12.86 3.91 -9.28
N THR A 192 -13.01 3.37 -10.48
CA THR A 192 -13.07 4.16 -11.71
C THR A 192 -14.20 3.64 -12.62
N GLU A 193 -14.79 4.53 -13.42
CA GLU A 193 -15.81 4.12 -14.40
C GLU A 193 -15.27 3.09 -15.39
N GLU A 194 -14.00 3.20 -15.77
CA GLU A 194 -13.35 2.27 -16.68
C GLU A 194 -13.26 0.86 -16.06
N ARG A 195 -12.76 0.76 -14.81
CA ARG A 195 -12.70 -0.52 -14.09
C ARG A 195 -14.10 -1.11 -13.87
N ALA A 196 -15.10 -0.26 -13.60
CA ALA A 196 -16.47 -0.70 -13.38
C ALA A 196 -17.13 -1.33 -14.62
N LEU A 197 -16.58 -1.17 -15.81
CA LEU A 197 -17.01 -1.91 -16.99
C LEU A 197 -16.57 -3.38 -16.94
N ALA A 198 -15.46 -3.68 -16.29
CA ALA A 198 -14.82 -5.00 -16.28
C ALA A 198 -14.97 -5.77 -14.97
N CYS A 199 -15.20 -5.09 -13.84
CA CYS A 199 -15.34 -5.69 -12.52
C CYS A 199 -16.43 -5.03 -11.68
N ASP A 200 -16.79 -5.66 -10.56
CA ASP A 200 -17.61 -5.07 -9.52
C ASP A 200 -16.75 -4.80 -8.27
N PHE A 201 -17.23 -3.90 -7.43
CA PHE A 201 -16.48 -3.38 -6.28
C PHE A 201 -17.20 -3.69 -4.98
N SER A 202 -16.42 -3.95 -3.94
CA SER A 202 -16.91 -4.01 -2.56
C SER A 202 -17.25 -2.62 -2.01
N ASP A 203 -17.77 -2.59 -0.78
CA ASP A 203 -17.70 -1.42 0.07
C ASP A 203 -16.22 -1.03 0.29
N PRO A 204 -15.94 0.25 0.63
CA PRO A 204 -14.57 0.69 0.87
C PRO A 204 -14.00 0.08 2.15
N TYR A 205 -12.74 -0.39 2.10
CA TYR A 205 -12.04 -0.90 3.29
C TYR A 205 -11.01 0.07 3.85
N TYR A 206 -10.49 0.98 3.02
CA TYR A 206 -9.43 1.91 3.41
C TYR A 206 -9.57 3.24 2.64
N THR A 207 -9.15 4.32 3.28
CA THR A 207 -9.02 5.63 2.61
C THR A 207 -7.68 6.22 2.99
N ASP A 208 -6.85 6.46 1.98
CA ASP A 208 -5.53 7.05 2.18
C ASP A 208 -5.62 8.54 2.53
N LEU A 209 -4.54 9.06 3.07
CA LEU A 209 -4.39 10.50 3.26
C LEU A 209 -4.26 11.18 1.88
N PRO A 210 -4.75 12.43 1.75
CA PRO A 210 -4.57 13.15 0.51
C PRO A 210 -3.07 13.35 0.21
N PRO A 211 -2.67 13.33 -1.07
CA PRO A 211 -1.29 13.54 -1.46
C PRO A 211 -0.80 14.93 -1.04
N VAL A 212 0.50 15.03 -0.78
CA VAL A 212 1.16 16.29 -0.43
C VAL A 212 2.31 16.58 -1.38
N ILE A 213 2.63 17.86 -1.58
CA ILE A 213 3.81 18.25 -2.35
C ILE A 213 4.98 18.44 -1.38
N LEU A 214 6.06 17.69 -1.61
CA LEU A 214 7.32 17.85 -0.90
C LEU A 214 8.29 18.65 -1.78
N VAL A 215 8.93 19.65 -1.19
CA VAL A 215 10.02 20.41 -1.84
C VAL A 215 11.19 20.57 -0.89
N LYS A 216 12.39 20.81 -1.44
CA LYS A 216 13.53 21.24 -0.61
C LYS A 216 13.20 22.58 0.05
N ALA A 217 13.51 22.73 1.35
CA ALA A 217 13.25 23.95 2.12
C ALA A 217 13.80 25.21 1.42
N ALA A 218 14.99 25.12 0.84
CA ALA A 218 15.61 26.19 0.06
C ALA A 218 14.79 26.64 -1.16
N ASN A 219 13.81 25.85 -1.61
CA ASN A 219 12.95 26.15 -2.75
C ASN A 219 11.51 26.49 -2.35
N ALA A 220 11.12 26.34 -1.09
CA ALA A 220 9.74 26.49 -0.63
C ALA A 220 9.12 27.86 -1.02
N ASP A 221 9.90 28.94 -0.94
CA ASP A 221 9.42 30.29 -1.27
C ASP A 221 9.11 30.50 -2.76
N LYS A 222 9.58 29.62 -3.64
CA LYS A 222 9.29 29.70 -5.09
C LYS A 222 7.86 29.26 -5.44
N TYR A 223 7.19 28.59 -4.49
CA TYR A 223 5.88 27.97 -4.70
C TYR A 223 4.78 28.52 -3.80
N LYS A 224 5.06 29.67 -3.16
CA LYS A 224 4.10 30.44 -2.34
C LYS A 224 3.32 31.43 -3.17
#